data_a97514f374b7a73559c1ae0280a7d4ca
#
_entry.id   a97514f374b7a73559c1ae0280a7d4ca
#
_cell.length_a   1.000
_cell.length_b   1.000
_cell.length_c   1.000
_cell.angle_alpha   90.00
_cell.angle_beta   90.00
_cell.angle_gamma   90.00
#
_symmetry.space_group_name_H-M   'P 1'
#
loop_
_entity.id
_entity.type
_entity.pdbx_description
1 polymer ?
#
loop_
_entity_poly.entity_id
_entity_poly.type
_entity_poly.pdbx_seq_one_letter_code
_entity_poly.pdbx_strand_id
1 'polypeptide(L)'
;ATKKFTIKILKHKKNLGLGRALKTGFEHCFSIGKNDDILISMDTDNSHTVNLSYQMAKKISSNKQDLVIASRYQLTSKTKGLNKLRKILSFGAAILYKIFFPIKNVKDYTSGFRAFRLEKIRNAWKLDKNFFSEKGFSASADILIKLYKVRHKIRFGEMPINLRYDLKKGDSKMKIFK
;
A
#
# COMPACT_ATOMS: atom_id res chain seq x y z
N ALA A 1 10.60 29.53 -3.13
CA ALA A 1 9.59 29.48 -2.06
C ALA A 1 9.58 28.06 -1.47
N THR A 2 9.98 27.89 -0.22
CA THR A 2 9.92 26.64 0.53
C THR A 2 8.45 26.24 0.69
N LYS A 3 8.01 25.16 0.04
CA LYS A 3 6.65 24.64 0.23
C LYS A 3 6.50 24.21 1.70
N LYS A 4 5.58 24.87 2.40
CA LYS A 4 5.26 24.57 3.79
C LYS A 4 4.53 23.21 3.85
N PHE A 5 5.14 22.20 4.47
CA PHE A 5 4.48 20.93 4.70
C PHE A 5 3.49 21.05 5.85
N THR A 6 2.29 20.53 5.66
CA THR A 6 1.31 20.43 6.75
C THR A 6 1.34 19.02 7.32
N ILE A 7 1.53 18.90 8.63
CA ILE A 7 1.50 17.61 9.34
C ILE A 7 0.18 17.53 10.12
N LYS A 8 -0.58 16.45 9.88
CA LYS A 8 -1.78 16.12 10.64
C LYS A 8 -1.57 14.77 11.32
N ILE A 9 -1.73 14.74 12.66
CA ILE A 9 -1.66 13.52 13.46
C ILE A 9 -3.07 13.03 13.74
N LEU A 10 -3.40 11.81 13.30
CA LEU A 10 -4.66 11.12 13.61
C LEU A 10 -4.37 10.01 14.62
N LYS A 11 -4.87 10.14 15.83
CA LYS A 11 -4.54 9.24 16.94
C LYS A 11 -5.76 8.43 17.38
N HIS A 12 -5.61 7.12 17.47
CA HIS A 12 -6.60 6.24 18.10
C HIS A 12 -6.34 6.14 19.62
N LYS A 13 -7.40 6.06 20.43
CA LYS A 13 -7.29 5.86 21.89
C LYS A 13 -6.62 4.53 22.27
N LYS A 14 -6.74 3.50 21.41
CA LYS A 14 -6.12 2.17 21.57
C LYS A 14 -5.70 1.61 20.21
N ASN A 15 -4.89 0.55 20.21
CA ASN A 15 -4.51 -0.15 18.98
C ASN A 15 -5.74 -0.86 18.37
N LEU A 16 -6.16 -0.43 17.21
CA LEU A 16 -7.30 -0.98 16.45
C LEU A 16 -6.85 -1.83 15.24
N GLY A 17 -5.54 -2.04 15.06
CA GLY A 17 -4.94 -2.76 13.95
C GLY A 17 -4.70 -1.91 12.70
N LEU A 18 -3.94 -2.49 11.76
CA LEU A 18 -3.49 -1.81 10.53
C LEU A 18 -4.67 -1.35 9.66
N GLY A 19 -5.67 -2.21 9.47
CA GLY A 19 -6.82 -1.89 8.62
C GLY A 19 -7.60 -0.67 9.12
N ARG A 20 -7.77 -0.52 10.43
CA ARG A 20 -8.41 0.67 11.02
C ARG A 20 -7.55 1.92 10.88
N ALA A 21 -6.23 1.81 11.02
CA ALA A 21 -5.32 2.92 10.78
C ALA A 21 -5.39 3.39 9.33
N LEU A 22 -5.35 2.45 8.37
CA LEU A 22 -5.53 2.76 6.96
C LEU A 22 -6.89 3.42 6.69
N LYS A 23 -7.99 2.86 7.21
CA LYS A 23 -9.32 3.44 7.07
C LYS A 23 -9.33 4.90 7.50
N THR A 24 -8.88 5.19 8.72
CA THR A 24 -8.88 6.56 9.28
C THR A 24 -8.04 7.52 8.43
N GLY A 25 -6.85 7.09 7.99
CA GLY A 25 -5.99 7.90 7.12
C GLY A 25 -6.61 8.16 5.75
N PHE A 26 -7.18 7.14 5.12
CA PHE A 26 -7.83 7.27 3.81
C PHE A 26 -9.08 8.15 3.87
N GLU A 27 -9.96 7.94 4.85
CA GLU A 27 -11.16 8.76 5.04
C GLU A 27 -10.80 10.24 5.27
N HIS A 28 -9.75 10.52 6.04
CA HIS A 28 -9.25 11.88 6.17
C HIS A 28 -8.76 12.46 4.83
N CYS A 29 -7.96 11.71 4.07
CA CYS A 29 -7.51 12.15 2.75
C CYS A 29 -8.70 12.33 1.78
N PHE A 30 -9.74 11.51 1.87
CA PHE A 30 -10.96 11.66 1.05
C PHE A 30 -11.73 12.93 1.38
N SER A 31 -11.72 13.38 2.62
CA SER A 31 -12.44 14.59 3.05
C SER A 31 -11.76 15.89 2.63
N ILE A 32 -10.42 15.91 2.54
CA ILE A 32 -9.65 17.14 2.28
C ILE A 32 -9.05 17.21 0.87
N GLY A 33 -8.82 16.05 0.23
CA GLY A 33 -8.10 15.97 -1.04
C GLY A 33 -8.98 16.27 -2.25
N LYS A 34 -8.35 16.72 -3.34
CA LYS A 34 -8.97 16.92 -4.65
C LYS A 34 -8.91 15.65 -5.48
N ASN A 35 -9.69 15.56 -6.56
CA ASN A 35 -9.75 14.36 -7.39
C ASN A 35 -8.42 14.01 -8.08
N ASP A 36 -7.65 15.01 -8.45
CA ASP A 36 -6.34 14.86 -9.11
C ASP A 36 -5.18 14.65 -8.15
N ASP A 37 -5.42 14.73 -6.84
CA ASP A 37 -4.40 14.44 -5.84
C ASP A 37 -3.97 12.97 -5.89
N ILE A 38 -2.75 12.73 -5.39
CA ILE A 38 -2.17 11.40 -5.27
C ILE A 38 -2.01 11.07 -3.79
N LEU A 39 -2.68 10.02 -3.35
CA LEU A 39 -2.56 9.48 -2.00
C LEU A 39 -1.43 8.46 -1.96
N ILE A 40 -0.52 8.59 -0.99
CA ILE A 40 0.55 7.61 -0.78
C ILE A 40 0.43 7.03 0.63
N SER A 41 0.31 5.71 0.71
CA SER A 41 0.43 4.96 1.96
C SER A 41 1.85 4.43 2.11
N MET A 42 2.44 4.58 3.30
CA MET A 42 3.81 4.16 3.58
C MET A 42 3.97 3.86 5.07
N ASP A 43 4.76 2.83 5.42
CA ASP A 43 5.16 2.61 6.81
C ASP A 43 6.19 3.66 7.23
N THR A 44 6.15 4.09 8.51
CA THR A 44 7.03 5.13 9.07
C THR A 44 8.16 4.55 9.93
N ASP A 45 8.53 3.27 9.69
CA ASP A 45 9.53 2.53 10.46
C ASP A 45 10.96 2.62 9.86
N ASN A 46 11.18 3.58 8.97
CA ASN A 46 12.43 3.83 8.25
C ASN A 46 12.89 2.69 7.30
N SER A 47 12.02 1.73 7.01
CA SER A 47 12.31 0.65 6.05
C SER A 47 12.13 1.05 4.59
N HIS A 48 11.41 2.15 4.34
CA HIS A 48 11.05 2.64 3.02
C HIS A 48 11.83 3.91 2.62
N THR A 49 12.17 4.02 1.34
CA THR A 49 12.86 5.18 0.78
C THR A 49 11.85 6.24 0.33
N VAL A 50 11.91 7.45 0.92
CA VAL A 50 10.98 8.56 0.60
C VAL A 50 11.04 8.95 -0.89
N ASN A 51 12.22 8.92 -1.52
CA ASN A 51 12.37 9.24 -2.93
C ASN A 51 11.51 8.36 -3.86
N LEU A 52 11.23 7.12 -3.46
CA LEU A 52 10.36 6.23 -4.24
C LEU A 52 8.93 6.75 -4.30
N SER A 53 8.43 7.42 -3.24
CA SER A 53 7.08 8.01 -3.24
C SER A 53 6.92 9.07 -4.32
N TYR A 54 7.93 9.92 -4.53
CA TYR A 54 7.93 10.90 -5.62
C TYR A 54 7.89 10.23 -7.00
N GLN A 55 8.71 9.19 -7.21
CA GLN A 55 8.73 8.45 -8.47
C GLN A 55 7.39 7.74 -8.75
N MET A 56 6.75 7.15 -7.73
CA MET A 56 5.43 6.55 -7.84
C MET A 56 4.36 7.59 -8.20
N ALA A 57 4.40 8.75 -7.55
CA ALA A 57 3.51 9.86 -7.86
C ALA A 57 3.68 10.34 -9.32
N LYS A 58 4.91 10.52 -9.78
CA LYS A 58 5.21 10.88 -11.18
C LYS A 58 4.64 9.85 -12.17
N LYS A 59 4.68 8.56 -11.83
CA LYS A 59 4.14 7.49 -12.66
C LYS A 59 2.60 7.56 -12.77
N ILE A 60 1.90 7.98 -11.72
CA ILE A 60 0.46 8.25 -11.73
C ILE A 60 0.15 9.54 -12.50
N SER A 61 0.89 10.62 -12.27
CA SER A 61 0.69 11.90 -12.95
C SER A 61 0.84 11.79 -14.47
N SER A 62 1.70 10.89 -14.96
CA SER A 62 1.84 10.61 -16.41
C SER A 62 0.63 9.87 -17.02
N ASN A 63 -0.45 9.66 -16.28
CA ASN A 63 -1.69 8.97 -16.68
C ASN A 63 -1.52 7.52 -17.18
N LYS A 64 -0.36 6.89 -16.94
CA LYS A 64 -0.12 5.49 -17.33
C LYS A 64 -0.75 4.50 -16.35
N GLN A 65 -0.89 4.90 -15.07
CA GLN A 65 -1.39 4.06 -13.98
C GLN A 65 -2.26 4.85 -13.01
N ASP A 66 -3.15 4.15 -12.33
CA ASP A 66 -4.04 4.71 -11.31
C ASP A 66 -3.65 4.22 -9.91
N LEU A 67 -2.93 3.09 -9.84
CA LEU A 67 -2.34 2.53 -8.64
C LEU A 67 -0.94 2.00 -8.94
N VAL A 68 0.04 2.39 -8.13
CA VAL A 68 1.44 1.92 -8.21
C VAL A 68 1.82 1.29 -6.89
N ILE A 69 2.37 0.09 -6.93
CA ILE A 69 2.83 -0.68 -5.77
C ILE A 69 4.36 -0.66 -5.75
N ALA A 70 4.96 -0.34 -4.61
CA ALA A 70 6.38 -0.58 -4.36
C ALA A 70 6.57 -2.07 -4.08
N SER A 71 7.00 -2.81 -5.11
CA SER A 71 6.99 -4.27 -5.14
C SER A 71 8.35 -4.87 -4.79
N ARG A 72 8.34 -5.92 -3.96
CA ARG A 72 9.51 -6.74 -3.60
C ARG A 72 9.88 -7.74 -4.71
N TYR A 73 8.99 -7.95 -5.66
CA TYR A 73 9.11 -9.01 -6.70
C TYR A 73 9.45 -8.46 -8.08
N GLN A 74 9.89 -7.21 -8.18
CA GLN A 74 10.50 -6.67 -9.40
C GLN A 74 11.98 -7.05 -9.47
N LEU A 75 12.52 -7.21 -10.69
CA LEU A 75 13.88 -7.73 -10.92
C LEU A 75 14.98 -6.94 -10.17
N THR A 76 14.83 -5.63 -10.06
CA THR A 76 15.81 -4.75 -9.40
C THR A 76 15.50 -4.50 -7.92
N SER A 77 14.48 -5.14 -7.36
CA SER A 77 14.12 -4.99 -5.95
C SER A 77 15.13 -5.65 -5.04
N LYS A 78 15.48 -4.97 -3.96
CA LYS A 78 16.40 -5.48 -2.94
C LYS A 78 15.70 -5.48 -1.58
N THR A 79 15.87 -6.56 -0.82
CA THR A 79 15.36 -6.68 0.54
C THR A 79 16.48 -7.09 1.46
N LYS A 80 16.88 -6.20 2.37
CA LYS A 80 17.95 -6.43 3.36
C LYS A 80 17.35 -6.61 4.75
N GLY A 81 17.87 -7.58 5.53
CA GLY A 81 17.44 -7.82 6.91
C GLY A 81 16.15 -8.64 7.08
N LEU A 82 15.58 -9.20 6.02
CA LEU A 82 14.39 -10.06 6.12
C LEU A 82 14.79 -11.53 6.30
N ASN A 83 14.22 -12.20 7.30
CA ASN A 83 14.42 -13.64 7.57
C ASN A 83 13.98 -14.49 6.36
N LYS A 84 14.75 -15.57 6.06
CA LYS A 84 14.50 -16.49 4.94
C LYS A 84 13.10 -17.10 5.00
N LEU A 85 12.65 -17.56 6.16
CA LEU A 85 11.30 -18.14 6.34
C LEU A 85 10.20 -17.15 5.95
N ARG A 86 10.33 -15.88 6.37
CA ARG A 86 9.37 -14.82 5.98
C ARG A 86 9.37 -14.54 4.48
N LYS A 87 10.53 -14.62 3.83
CA LYS A 87 10.60 -14.49 2.36
C LYS A 87 9.82 -15.62 1.68
N ILE A 88 10.00 -16.85 2.12
CA ILE A 88 9.30 -18.03 1.57
C ILE A 88 7.79 -17.91 1.79
N LEU A 89 7.35 -17.61 3.01
CA LEU A 89 5.91 -17.45 3.33
C LEU A 89 5.28 -16.28 2.54
N SER A 90 5.98 -15.17 2.44
CA SER A 90 5.51 -14.02 1.66
C SER A 90 5.41 -14.31 0.16
N PHE A 91 6.36 -15.08 -0.38
CA PHE A 91 6.36 -15.51 -1.78
C PHE A 91 5.22 -16.50 -2.05
N GLY A 92 5.03 -17.50 -1.16
CA GLY A 92 3.91 -18.45 -1.25
C GLY A 92 2.55 -17.75 -1.22
N ALA A 93 2.37 -16.79 -0.32
CA ALA A 93 1.16 -15.97 -0.28
C ALA A 93 0.96 -15.16 -1.58
N ALA A 94 2.03 -14.59 -2.15
CA ALA A 94 1.94 -13.86 -3.42
C ALA A 94 1.50 -14.76 -4.57
N ILE A 95 1.98 -16.01 -4.63
CA ILE A 95 1.56 -17.01 -5.63
C ILE A 95 0.08 -17.33 -5.46
N LEU A 96 -0.38 -17.63 -4.24
CA LEU A 96 -1.80 -17.91 -3.97
C LEU A 96 -2.69 -16.76 -4.40
N TYR A 97 -2.35 -15.50 -4.00
CA TYR A 97 -3.08 -14.34 -4.45
C TYR A 97 -3.11 -14.21 -5.98
N LYS A 98 -2.00 -14.52 -6.66
CA LYS A 98 -1.91 -14.44 -8.12
C LYS A 98 -2.79 -15.48 -8.81
N ILE A 99 -2.92 -16.67 -8.25
CA ILE A 99 -3.80 -17.73 -8.76
C ILE A 99 -5.27 -17.34 -8.61
N PHE A 100 -5.69 -16.90 -7.42
CA PHE A 100 -7.09 -16.57 -7.15
C PHE A 100 -7.53 -15.21 -7.69
N PHE A 101 -6.61 -14.25 -7.79
CA PHE A 101 -6.88 -12.89 -8.27
C PHE A 101 -5.80 -12.46 -9.27
N PRO A 102 -5.90 -12.88 -10.55
CA PRO A 102 -4.85 -12.65 -11.55
C PRO A 102 -4.82 -11.19 -12.05
N ILE A 103 -4.46 -10.25 -11.18
CA ILE A 103 -4.38 -8.83 -11.51
C ILE A 103 -3.18 -8.62 -12.47
N LYS A 104 -3.47 -8.04 -13.64
CA LYS A 104 -2.43 -7.71 -14.62
C LYS A 104 -1.42 -6.71 -14.04
N ASN A 105 -0.14 -6.94 -14.26
CA ASN A 105 0.98 -6.11 -13.79
C ASN A 105 1.14 -6.04 -12.26
N VAL A 106 0.58 -6.99 -11.49
CA VAL A 106 0.74 -7.09 -10.05
C VAL A 106 1.39 -8.43 -9.68
N LYS A 107 2.46 -8.35 -8.89
CA LYS A 107 3.18 -9.48 -8.27
C LYS A 107 3.14 -9.38 -6.73
N ASP A 108 3.10 -8.17 -6.17
CA ASP A 108 3.14 -7.92 -4.72
C ASP A 108 1.78 -7.47 -4.18
N TYR A 109 1.00 -8.43 -3.69
CA TYR A 109 -0.34 -8.18 -3.13
C TYR A 109 -0.32 -7.62 -1.72
N THR A 110 0.77 -7.80 -0.98
CA THR A 110 0.82 -7.52 0.46
C THR A 110 1.65 -6.30 0.82
N SER A 111 2.36 -5.68 -0.12
CA SER A 111 3.06 -4.43 0.12
C SER A 111 2.08 -3.32 0.53
N GLY A 112 2.34 -2.64 1.65
CA GLY A 112 1.57 -1.48 2.11
C GLY A 112 2.03 -0.16 1.49
N PHE A 113 3.22 -0.13 0.87
CA PHE A 113 3.74 1.06 0.22
C PHE A 113 3.16 1.21 -1.18
N ARG A 114 2.18 2.08 -1.31
CA ARG A 114 1.40 2.28 -2.54
C ARG A 114 1.11 3.74 -2.79
N ALA A 115 1.04 4.11 -4.06
CA ALA A 115 0.49 5.38 -4.52
C ALA A 115 -0.82 5.13 -5.27
N PHE A 116 -1.81 5.98 -5.03
CA PHE A 116 -3.15 5.87 -5.59
C PHE A 116 -3.57 7.21 -6.20
N ARG A 117 -4.22 7.18 -7.34
CA ARG A 117 -5.02 8.31 -7.82
C ARG A 117 -6.22 8.47 -6.88
N LEU A 118 -6.32 9.59 -6.18
CA LEU A 118 -7.29 9.77 -5.10
C LEU A 118 -8.73 9.59 -5.57
N GLU A 119 -9.07 10.13 -6.73
CA GLU A 119 -10.39 9.93 -7.34
C GLU A 119 -10.77 8.46 -7.47
N LYS A 120 -9.87 7.64 -7.99
CA LYS A 120 -10.16 6.22 -8.27
C LYS A 120 -10.44 5.41 -7.00
N ILE A 121 -9.61 5.60 -5.97
CA ILE A 121 -9.82 4.87 -4.71
C ILE A 121 -11.01 5.43 -3.92
N ARG A 122 -11.25 6.74 -3.97
CA ARG A 122 -12.44 7.36 -3.34
C ARG A 122 -13.72 6.84 -3.97
N ASN A 123 -13.79 6.72 -5.29
CA ASN A 123 -14.95 6.19 -6.00
C ASN A 123 -15.18 4.71 -5.67
N ALA A 124 -14.13 3.89 -5.62
CA ALA A 124 -14.23 2.50 -5.20
C ALA A 124 -14.76 2.37 -3.76
N TRP A 125 -14.26 3.18 -2.83
CA TRP A 125 -14.74 3.23 -1.45
C TRP A 125 -16.22 3.62 -1.33
N LYS A 126 -16.69 4.56 -2.14
CA LYS A 126 -18.11 4.97 -2.14
C LYS A 126 -19.04 3.85 -2.63
N LEU A 127 -18.57 2.98 -3.50
CA LEU A 127 -19.35 1.87 -4.08
C LEU A 127 -19.39 0.64 -3.19
N ASP A 128 -18.45 0.46 -2.28
CA ASP A 128 -18.37 -0.71 -1.40
C ASP A 128 -18.37 -0.29 0.08
N LYS A 129 -19.50 -0.48 0.76
CA LYS A 129 -19.65 -0.20 2.21
C LYS A 129 -18.64 -0.97 3.08
N ASN A 130 -18.15 -2.10 2.58
CA ASN A 130 -17.19 -2.98 3.25
C ASN A 130 -15.73 -2.75 2.78
N PHE A 131 -15.45 -1.66 2.07
CA PHE A 131 -14.14 -1.41 1.48
C PHE A 131 -12.98 -1.53 2.50
N PHE A 132 -13.17 -1.12 3.73
CA PHE A 132 -12.20 -1.24 4.83
C PHE A 132 -12.67 -2.24 5.90
N SER A 133 -13.16 -3.41 5.52
CA SER A 133 -13.64 -4.44 6.47
C SER A 133 -12.51 -5.18 7.18
N GLU A 134 -11.37 -5.39 6.51
CA GLU A 134 -10.23 -6.13 7.05
C GLU A 134 -9.48 -5.29 8.10
N LYS A 135 -9.21 -5.88 9.27
CA LYS A 135 -8.56 -5.20 10.41
C LYS A 135 -7.06 -5.50 10.52
N GLY A 136 -6.62 -6.63 9.97
CA GLY A 136 -5.28 -7.19 10.14
C GLY A 136 -4.27 -6.74 9.09
N PHE A 137 -3.17 -7.50 9.00
CA PHE A 137 -2.10 -7.26 8.02
C PHE A 137 -2.52 -7.56 6.58
N SER A 138 -3.59 -8.33 6.39
CA SER A 138 -4.23 -8.61 5.09
C SER A 138 -4.95 -7.39 4.50
N ALA A 139 -5.17 -6.31 5.27
CA ALA A 139 -5.88 -5.13 4.82
C ALA A 139 -5.34 -4.53 3.51
N SER A 140 -4.02 -4.55 3.31
CA SER A 140 -3.42 -4.06 2.06
C SER A 140 -3.81 -4.94 0.86
N ALA A 141 -3.85 -6.27 1.02
CA ALA A 141 -4.27 -7.19 -0.04
C ALA A 141 -5.78 -7.08 -0.29
N ASP A 142 -6.59 -6.97 0.76
CA ASP A 142 -8.05 -6.80 0.67
C ASP A 142 -8.43 -5.55 -0.12
N ILE A 143 -7.84 -4.39 0.18
CA ILE A 143 -8.04 -3.15 -0.58
C ILE A 143 -7.68 -3.36 -2.06
N LEU A 144 -6.57 -4.03 -2.36
CA LEU A 144 -6.13 -4.28 -3.73
C LEU A 144 -7.14 -5.14 -4.51
N ILE A 145 -7.63 -6.21 -3.88
CA ILE A 145 -8.61 -7.12 -4.47
C ILE A 145 -9.95 -6.39 -4.70
N LYS A 146 -10.38 -5.56 -3.75
CA LYS A 146 -11.59 -4.76 -3.90
C LYS A 146 -11.46 -3.76 -5.04
N LEU A 147 -10.31 -3.10 -5.17
CA LEU A 147 -10.02 -2.22 -6.32
C LEU A 147 -10.02 -2.97 -7.66
N TYR A 148 -9.57 -4.22 -7.67
CA TYR A 148 -9.62 -5.07 -8.86
C TYR A 148 -11.07 -5.45 -9.26
N LYS A 149 -11.94 -5.66 -8.27
CA LYS A 149 -13.34 -6.07 -8.48
C LYS A 149 -14.28 -4.92 -8.85
N VAL A 150 -13.90 -3.65 -8.66
CA VAL A 150 -14.77 -2.54 -9.07
C VAL A 150 -14.94 -2.47 -10.58
N ARG A 151 -16.14 -2.06 -11.03
CA ARG A 151 -16.48 -1.92 -12.46
C ARG A 151 -15.60 -0.88 -13.19
N HIS A 152 -15.11 0.14 -12.48
CA HIS A 152 -14.22 1.14 -13.05
C HIS A 152 -12.82 0.56 -13.23
N LYS A 153 -12.39 0.42 -14.48
CA LYS A 153 -11.08 -0.12 -14.84
C LYS A 153 -9.94 0.67 -14.19
N ILE A 154 -9.29 0.08 -13.20
CA ILE A 154 -8.11 0.62 -12.54
C ILE A 154 -6.87 0.04 -13.22
N ARG A 155 -5.93 0.91 -13.57
CA ARG A 155 -4.66 0.55 -14.19
C ARG A 155 -3.62 0.35 -13.10
N PHE A 156 -3.27 -0.92 -12.85
CA PHE A 156 -2.28 -1.31 -11.85
C PHE A 156 -0.87 -1.29 -12.43
N GLY A 157 0.10 -0.95 -11.60
CA GLY A 157 1.51 -1.06 -11.92
C GLY A 157 2.37 -1.25 -10.69
N GLU A 158 3.61 -1.66 -10.94
CA GLU A 158 4.60 -1.85 -9.89
C GLU A 158 5.89 -1.08 -10.17
N MET A 159 6.62 -0.79 -9.12
CA MET A 159 7.98 -0.27 -9.14
C MET A 159 8.85 -1.06 -8.16
N PRO A 160 10.14 -1.23 -8.46
CA PRO A 160 11.04 -1.93 -7.56
C PRO A 160 11.23 -1.15 -6.27
N ILE A 161 11.35 -1.87 -5.15
CA ILE A 161 11.63 -1.29 -3.85
C ILE A 161 12.99 -1.76 -3.32
N ASN A 162 13.72 -0.84 -2.68
CA ASN A 162 14.85 -1.17 -1.82
C ASN A 162 14.38 -1.14 -0.37
N LEU A 163 14.04 -2.31 0.16
CA LEU A 163 13.48 -2.46 1.50
C LEU A 163 14.58 -2.75 2.52
N ARG A 164 14.72 -1.85 3.49
CA ARG A 164 15.78 -1.85 4.50
C ARG A 164 15.22 -2.23 5.88
N TYR A 165 14.85 -3.52 6.05
CA TYR A 165 14.43 -4.03 7.36
C TYR A 165 15.54 -3.98 8.41
N ASP A 166 16.82 -3.92 7.99
CA ASP A 166 17.97 -3.73 8.86
C ASP A 166 17.97 -2.36 9.57
N LEU A 167 17.25 -1.36 9.04
CA LEU A 167 17.12 -0.04 9.66
C LEU A 167 15.88 0.08 10.57
N LYS A 168 15.03 -0.92 10.57
CA LYS A 168 13.82 -0.94 11.40
C LYS A 168 14.19 -1.00 12.88
N LYS A 169 13.77 0.00 13.65
CA LYS A 169 13.88 -0.01 15.11
C LYS A 169 12.72 -0.80 15.70
N GLY A 170 13.03 -1.87 16.46
CA GLY A 170 12.07 -2.71 17.17
C GLY A 170 11.61 -3.97 16.42
N ASP A 171 10.99 -4.88 17.17
CA ASP A 171 10.54 -6.18 16.66
C ASP A 171 9.32 -6.10 15.76
N SER A 172 9.23 -7.06 14.85
CA SER A 172 8.05 -7.18 14.00
C SER A 172 6.83 -7.65 14.82
N LYS A 173 5.77 -6.85 14.80
CA LYS A 173 4.50 -7.19 15.46
C LYS A 173 3.71 -8.32 14.78
N MET A 174 4.16 -8.80 13.63
CA MET A 174 3.54 -9.93 12.94
C MET A 174 3.96 -11.24 13.61
N LYS A 175 3.09 -11.83 14.41
CA LYS A 175 3.25 -13.18 14.98
C LYS A 175 2.95 -14.19 13.87
N ILE A 176 3.94 -15.02 13.51
CA ILE A 176 3.78 -16.06 12.48
C ILE A 176 3.11 -17.29 13.05
N PHE A 177 3.24 -17.52 14.38
CA PHE A 177 2.57 -18.58 15.12
C PHE A 177 2.01 -18.02 16.43
N LYS A 178 0.76 -18.27 16.69
CA LYS A 178 0.12 -18.36 18.00
C LYS A 178 -0.38 -19.77 18.15
#